data_fd08efa81cd2d784cb3dcfb3954541ca
#
_entry.id   fd08efa81cd2d784cb3dcfb3954541ca
#
_cell.length_a   1.000
_cell.length_b   1.000
_cell.length_c   1.000
_cell.angle_alpha   90.00
_cell.angle_beta   90.00
_cell.angle_gamma   90.00
#
_symmetry.space_group_name_H-M   'P 1'
#
loop_
_entity.id
_entity.type
_entity.pdbx_description
1 polymer ?
#
loop_
_entity_poly.entity_id
_entity_poly.type
_entity_poly.pdbx_seq_one_letter_code
_entity_poly.pdbx_strand_id
1 'polypeptide(L)'
;MNILKPQKLIKENLITKNINDVLNDIMQAEKIENILVNQIDLLENYNEQIYDIEFETCMFDTVNLSNIKLDNNTFRDVKFVNCNFANTSFSNTTFIRCEFTNCKLTGCNFSESRLYNVAILDSNANYINLSMASIERVLFQNTLLRNSYFQETKVKDIYFESSDLTQAQFFKTSLKNVDLSTSKIEGIAISVEDIKGAIID
;
A
#
# COMPACT_ATOMS: atom_id res chain seq x y z
N MET A 1 6.43 -9.07 16.94
CA MET A 1 6.58 -8.44 15.62
C MET A 1 6.92 -6.95 15.77
N ASN A 2 7.96 -6.43 15.13
CA ASN A 2 8.34 -5.01 15.18
C ASN A 2 8.26 -4.40 13.79
N ILE A 3 7.04 -4.08 13.33
CA ILE A 3 6.87 -3.17 12.20
C ILE A 3 7.14 -1.77 12.73
N LEU A 4 8.15 -1.11 12.19
CA LEU A 4 8.39 0.30 12.49
C LEU A 4 7.26 1.10 11.88
N LYS A 5 6.37 1.59 12.72
CA LYS A 5 5.29 2.50 12.30
C LYS A 5 5.88 3.81 11.77
N PRO A 6 5.13 4.57 10.98
CA PRO A 6 5.47 5.95 10.67
C PRO A 6 5.82 6.69 11.94
N GLN A 7 6.71 7.67 11.87
CA GLN A 7 6.95 8.57 12.99
C GLN A 7 5.59 9.06 13.50
N LYS A 8 5.45 9.27 14.81
CA LYS A 8 4.19 9.74 15.40
C LYS A 8 3.79 11.08 14.74
N LEU A 9 3.00 10.98 13.67
CA LEU A 9 2.46 12.16 13.01
C LEU A 9 1.42 12.80 13.95
N ILE A 10 1.74 13.98 14.44
CA ILE A 10 0.84 14.80 15.24
C ILE A 10 0.19 15.78 14.24
N LYS A 11 -1.12 15.62 13.99
CA LYS A 11 -1.86 16.41 12.99
C LYS A 11 -1.64 17.92 13.16
N GLU A 12 -1.52 18.40 14.41
CA GLU A 12 -1.32 19.81 14.76
C GLU A 12 0.03 20.38 14.27
N ASN A 13 1.01 19.50 13.98
CA ASN A 13 2.32 19.92 13.47
C ASN A 13 2.39 19.91 11.94
N LEU A 14 1.33 19.48 11.27
CA LEU A 14 1.29 19.42 9.81
C LEU A 14 0.62 20.67 9.24
N ILE A 15 1.16 21.16 8.14
CA ILE A 15 0.57 22.28 7.40
C ILE A 15 -0.60 21.74 6.58
N THR A 16 -1.82 22.20 6.87
CA THR A 16 -2.98 21.81 6.08
C THR A 16 -2.95 22.44 4.70
N LYS A 17 -3.02 21.63 3.66
CA LYS A 17 -3.10 22.05 2.26
C LYS A 17 -4.29 21.40 1.56
N ASN A 18 -4.88 22.11 0.63
CA ASN A 18 -5.82 21.51 -0.32
C ASN A 18 -5.04 20.83 -1.47
N ILE A 19 -5.70 19.95 -2.23
CA ILE A 19 -5.01 19.20 -3.28
C ILE A 19 -4.45 20.09 -4.39
N ASN A 20 -5.15 21.15 -4.77
CA ASN A 20 -4.66 22.05 -5.82
C ASN A 20 -3.35 22.71 -5.42
N ASP A 21 -3.22 23.10 -4.14
CA ASP A 21 -1.96 23.63 -3.62
C ASP A 21 -0.87 22.57 -3.65
N VAL A 22 -1.19 21.31 -3.28
CA VAL A 22 -0.24 20.19 -3.35
C VAL A 22 0.18 19.90 -4.79
N LEU A 23 -0.75 19.95 -5.74
CA LEU A 23 -0.43 19.75 -7.16
C LEU A 23 0.44 20.88 -7.72
N ASN A 24 0.19 22.10 -7.32
CA ASN A 24 1.05 23.23 -7.68
C ASN A 24 2.47 23.06 -7.09
N ASP A 25 2.57 22.60 -5.84
CA ASP A 25 3.87 22.30 -5.23
C ASP A 25 4.59 21.18 -5.98
N ILE A 26 3.90 20.10 -6.36
CA ILE A 26 4.43 18.96 -7.13
C ILE A 26 5.02 19.43 -8.46
N MET A 27 4.41 20.40 -9.13
CA MET A 27 4.93 20.95 -10.40
C MET A 27 6.21 21.75 -10.22
N GLN A 28 6.56 22.13 -9.00
CA GLN A 28 7.68 23.03 -8.69
C GLN A 28 8.74 22.39 -7.77
N ALA A 29 8.44 21.27 -7.15
CA ALA A 29 9.28 20.65 -6.13
C ALA A 29 9.44 19.16 -6.37
N GLU A 30 10.62 18.63 -6.07
CA GLU A 30 10.91 17.20 -6.05
C GLU A 30 10.47 16.55 -4.72
N LYS A 31 10.16 17.33 -3.71
CA LYS A 31 9.81 16.89 -2.37
C LYS A 31 8.66 17.67 -1.75
N ILE A 32 7.74 16.93 -1.15
CA ILE A 32 6.59 17.45 -0.39
C ILE A 32 6.68 16.92 1.03
N GLU A 33 6.71 17.80 2.01
CA GLU A 33 6.90 17.38 3.40
C GLU A 33 6.01 18.13 4.40
N ASN A 34 5.76 17.47 5.53
CA ASN A 34 5.06 18.03 6.70
C ASN A 34 3.66 18.57 6.37
N ILE A 35 2.92 17.92 5.47
CA ILE A 35 1.57 18.35 5.09
C ILE A 35 0.48 17.40 5.58
N LEU A 36 -0.68 17.99 5.86
CA LEU A 36 -1.95 17.31 6.01
C LEU A 36 -2.85 17.67 4.83
N VAL A 37 -3.25 16.66 4.07
CA VAL A 37 -4.24 16.78 3.00
C VAL A 37 -5.51 16.10 3.48
N ASN A 38 -6.63 16.83 3.55
CA ASN A 38 -7.89 16.28 4.03
C ASN A 38 -9.09 16.77 3.22
N GLN A 39 -10.15 15.93 3.21
CA GLN A 39 -11.46 16.17 2.61
C GLN A 39 -11.42 16.65 1.16
N ILE A 40 -10.95 15.79 0.26
CA ILE A 40 -10.88 16.16 -1.14
C ILE A 40 -11.55 15.11 -2.00
N ASP A 41 -12.55 15.56 -2.73
CA ASP A 41 -13.05 14.88 -3.90
C ASP A 41 -12.10 15.11 -5.07
N LEU A 42 -11.91 14.08 -5.85
CA LEU A 42 -11.06 14.04 -7.02
C LEU A 42 -11.13 15.33 -7.84
N LEU A 43 -10.00 15.70 -8.34
CA LEU A 43 -9.90 16.41 -9.58
C LEU A 43 -10.55 15.55 -10.68
N GLU A 44 -11.86 15.71 -10.89
CA GLU A 44 -12.51 15.17 -12.08
C GLU A 44 -11.69 15.66 -13.28
N ASN A 45 -11.03 14.72 -13.99
CA ASN A 45 -10.17 14.97 -15.15
C ASN A 45 -8.69 15.32 -14.89
N TYR A 46 -8.11 15.01 -13.72
CA TYR A 46 -6.65 15.09 -13.60
C TYR A 46 -6.01 13.92 -14.38
N ASN A 47 -5.50 14.22 -15.57
CA ASN A 47 -4.88 13.25 -16.47
C ASN A 47 -3.35 13.29 -16.43
N GLU A 48 -2.76 14.14 -15.59
CA GLU A 48 -1.31 14.23 -15.48
C GLU A 48 -0.77 13.14 -14.55
N GLN A 49 0.38 12.63 -14.89
CA GLN A 49 1.07 11.65 -14.07
C GLN A 49 1.91 12.39 -13.01
N ILE A 50 1.74 12.02 -11.75
CA ILE A 50 2.59 12.45 -10.64
C ILE A 50 3.71 11.42 -10.50
N TYR A 51 4.95 11.80 -10.74
CA TYR A 51 6.11 10.90 -10.70
C TYR A 51 7.36 11.62 -10.19
N ASP A 52 8.33 10.84 -9.71
CA ASP A 52 9.63 11.30 -9.18
C ASP A 52 9.51 12.30 -8.01
N ILE A 53 8.42 12.21 -7.22
CA ILE A 53 8.19 13.03 -6.04
C ILE A 53 8.45 12.22 -4.76
N GLU A 54 9.14 12.83 -3.80
CA GLU A 54 9.22 12.31 -2.44
C GLU A 54 8.20 13.00 -1.53
N PHE A 55 7.28 12.20 -0.97
CA PHE A 55 6.37 12.62 0.09
C PHE A 55 6.96 12.16 1.43
N GLU A 56 7.29 13.09 2.32
CA GLU A 56 7.87 12.77 3.62
C GLU A 56 7.06 13.38 4.77
N THR A 57 6.79 12.59 5.80
CA THR A 57 6.07 13.07 7.00
C THR A 57 4.72 13.68 6.65
N CYS A 58 3.96 13.03 5.77
CA CYS A 58 2.67 13.52 5.27
C CYS A 58 1.51 12.69 5.81
N MET A 59 0.34 13.29 5.85
CA MET A 59 -0.91 12.61 6.14
C MET A 59 -1.98 12.96 5.10
N PHE A 60 -2.59 11.94 4.54
CA PHE A 60 -3.75 12.05 3.67
C PHE A 60 -4.95 11.47 4.41
N ASP A 61 -5.97 12.27 4.66
CA ASP A 61 -7.15 11.88 5.43
C ASP A 61 -8.42 12.15 4.61
N THR A 62 -9.18 11.10 4.31
CA THR A 62 -10.42 11.19 3.55
C THR A 62 -10.21 11.80 2.14
N VAL A 63 -9.17 11.36 1.44
CA VAL A 63 -8.82 11.83 0.09
C VAL A 63 -9.22 10.79 -0.94
N ASN A 64 -9.82 11.23 -2.04
CA ASN A 64 -10.13 10.38 -3.17
C ASN A 64 -9.09 10.57 -4.28
N LEU A 65 -8.25 9.57 -4.48
CA LEU A 65 -7.19 9.50 -5.50
C LEU A 65 -7.39 8.27 -6.40
N SER A 66 -8.63 7.88 -6.66
CA SER A 66 -8.92 6.73 -7.51
C SER A 66 -8.63 7.00 -8.98
N ASN A 67 -8.20 5.95 -9.71
CA ASN A 67 -7.91 5.94 -11.14
C ASN A 67 -6.78 6.89 -11.59
N ILE A 68 -5.87 7.28 -10.69
CA ILE A 68 -4.72 8.13 -11.05
C ILE A 68 -3.42 7.31 -11.09
N LYS A 69 -2.36 7.91 -11.64
CA LYS A 69 -1.02 7.32 -11.67
C LYS A 69 -0.11 8.04 -10.70
N LEU A 70 0.39 7.30 -9.72
CA LEU A 70 1.38 7.72 -8.74
C LEU A 70 2.64 6.85 -8.84
N ASP A 71 3.02 6.47 -10.06
CA ASP A 71 4.15 5.59 -10.32
C ASP A 71 5.49 6.31 -10.06
N ASN A 72 6.53 5.54 -9.72
CA ASN A 72 7.90 6.03 -9.51
C ASN A 72 8.05 7.07 -8.39
N ASN A 73 7.14 7.16 -7.43
CA ASN A 73 7.24 8.08 -6.30
C ASN A 73 7.90 7.41 -5.08
N THR A 74 8.23 8.22 -4.09
CA THR A 74 8.66 7.76 -2.77
C THR A 74 7.74 8.32 -1.70
N PHE A 75 7.21 7.45 -0.85
CA PHE A 75 6.43 7.80 0.34
C PHE A 75 7.22 7.35 1.57
N ARG A 76 7.60 8.28 2.42
CA ARG A 76 8.35 8.04 3.65
C ARG A 76 7.64 8.64 4.85
N ASP A 77 7.40 7.83 5.88
CA ASP A 77 6.67 8.26 7.07
C ASP A 77 5.29 8.87 6.74
N VAL A 78 4.54 8.23 5.84
CA VAL A 78 3.26 8.73 5.36
C VAL A 78 2.11 7.88 5.90
N LYS A 79 1.03 8.56 6.31
CA LYS A 79 -0.23 7.93 6.68
C LYS A 79 -1.33 8.27 5.69
N PHE A 80 -2.06 7.23 5.30
CA PHE A 80 -3.27 7.32 4.50
C PHE A 80 -4.44 6.80 5.35
N VAL A 81 -5.42 7.65 5.62
CA VAL A 81 -6.56 7.31 6.47
C VAL A 81 -7.86 7.58 5.71
N ASN A 82 -8.75 6.60 5.66
CA ASN A 82 -10.05 6.71 4.97
C ASN A 82 -9.94 7.11 3.47
N CYS A 83 -8.82 6.83 2.83
CA CYS A 83 -8.58 7.24 1.44
C CYS A 83 -9.15 6.23 0.43
N ASN A 84 -9.57 6.75 -0.72
CA ASN A 84 -9.96 5.93 -1.87
C ASN A 84 -8.88 5.97 -2.94
N PHE A 85 -8.21 4.84 -3.15
CA PHE A 85 -7.21 4.59 -4.19
C PHE A 85 -7.67 3.56 -5.22
N ALA A 86 -8.97 3.29 -5.35
CA ALA A 86 -9.43 2.27 -6.29
C ALA A 86 -8.84 2.47 -7.69
N ASN A 87 -8.23 1.40 -8.25
CA ASN A 87 -7.55 1.38 -9.55
C ASN A 87 -6.39 2.39 -9.71
N THR A 88 -5.84 2.90 -8.62
CA THR A 88 -4.65 3.77 -8.66
C THR A 88 -3.41 2.92 -8.94
N SER A 89 -2.51 3.46 -9.78
CA SER A 89 -1.21 2.85 -10.01
C SER A 89 -0.15 3.45 -9.10
N PHE A 90 0.59 2.57 -8.43
CA PHE A 90 1.79 2.82 -7.63
C PHE A 90 2.96 1.97 -8.14
N SER A 91 2.97 1.66 -9.45
CA SER A 91 4.02 0.83 -10.02
C SER A 91 5.40 1.44 -9.80
N ASN A 92 6.41 0.60 -9.48
CA ASN A 92 7.79 1.03 -9.21
C ASN A 92 7.92 2.10 -8.11
N THR A 93 6.95 2.22 -7.21
CA THR A 93 6.91 3.21 -6.12
C THR A 93 7.54 2.63 -4.84
N THR A 94 8.22 3.47 -4.07
CA THR A 94 8.84 3.07 -2.81
C THR A 94 8.04 3.58 -1.61
N PHE A 95 7.67 2.67 -0.70
CA PHE A 95 6.99 2.98 0.56
C PHE A 95 7.88 2.60 1.73
N ILE A 96 8.21 3.55 2.61
CA ILE A 96 9.04 3.35 3.78
C ILE A 96 8.33 3.87 5.02
N ARG A 97 8.03 2.99 5.97
CA ARG A 97 7.29 3.31 7.20
C ARG A 97 5.96 4.02 6.89
N CYS A 98 5.14 3.38 6.03
CA CYS A 98 3.83 3.90 5.66
C CYS A 98 2.70 3.09 6.28
N GLU A 99 1.56 3.73 6.50
CA GLU A 99 0.36 3.11 7.03
C GLU A 99 -0.86 3.48 6.18
N PHE A 100 -1.60 2.46 5.76
CA PHE A 100 -2.91 2.60 5.12
C PHE A 100 -3.97 2.09 6.09
N THR A 101 -4.86 2.93 6.56
CA THR A 101 -5.90 2.56 7.51
C THR A 101 -7.28 2.91 6.95
N ASN A 102 -8.19 1.92 6.93
CA ASN A 102 -9.55 2.06 6.41
C ASN A 102 -9.57 2.60 4.96
N CYS A 103 -8.64 2.12 4.13
CA CYS A 103 -8.49 2.56 2.75
C CYS A 103 -9.18 1.61 1.75
N LYS A 104 -9.64 2.16 0.64
CA LYS A 104 -10.08 1.41 -0.52
C LYS A 104 -8.94 1.31 -1.52
N LEU A 105 -8.31 0.13 -1.59
CA LEU A 105 -7.17 -0.19 -2.46
C LEU A 105 -7.56 -1.20 -3.56
N THR A 106 -8.85 -1.33 -3.84
CA THR A 106 -9.37 -2.30 -4.82
C THR A 106 -8.78 -2.06 -6.20
N GLY A 107 -8.12 -3.08 -6.77
CA GLY A 107 -7.51 -3.00 -8.10
C GLY A 107 -6.27 -2.11 -8.18
N CYS A 108 -5.70 -1.68 -7.06
CA CYS A 108 -4.44 -0.92 -7.07
C CYS A 108 -3.31 -1.73 -7.68
N ASN A 109 -2.46 -1.06 -8.44
CA ASN A 109 -1.26 -1.65 -9.01
C ASN A 109 -0.02 -1.23 -8.20
N PHE A 110 0.57 -2.17 -7.45
CA PHE A 110 1.84 -2.03 -6.73
C PHE A 110 2.94 -2.89 -7.38
N SER A 111 2.81 -3.23 -8.66
CA SER A 111 3.84 -4.04 -9.32
C SER A 111 5.21 -3.36 -9.27
N GLU A 112 6.27 -4.16 -9.10
CA GLU A 112 7.65 -3.69 -9.06
C GLU A 112 7.96 -2.68 -7.93
N SER A 113 7.00 -2.42 -7.04
CA SER A 113 7.17 -1.49 -5.92
C SER A 113 8.04 -2.06 -4.80
N ARG A 114 8.49 -1.20 -3.89
CA ARG A 114 9.22 -1.57 -2.68
C ARG A 114 8.43 -1.14 -1.45
N LEU A 115 8.06 -2.11 -0.61
CA LEU A 115 7.34 -1.88 0.63
C LEU A 115 8.24 -2.29 1.81
N TYR A 116 8.64 -1.32 2.62
CA TYR A 116 9.51 -1.51 3.77
C TYR A 116 8.89 -0.92 5.03
N ASN A 117 8.57 -1.77 6.03
CA ASN A 117 7.82 -1.41 7.23
C ASN A 117 6.46 -0.75 6.89
N VAL A 118 5.63 -1.43 6.11
CA VAL A 118 4.31 -0.94 5.70
C VAL A 118 3.22 -1.72 6.42
N ALA A 119 2.21 -1.01 6.90
CA ALA A 119 0.99 -1.61 7.46
C ALA A 119 -0.23 -1.23 6.61
N ILE A 120 -1.05 -2.24 6.28
CA ILE A 120 -2.34 -2.07 5.60
C ILE A 120 -3.39 -2.67 6.53
N LEU A 121 -4.20 -1.81 7.13
CA LEU A 121 -5.09 -2.11 8.24
C LEU A 121 -6.55 -1.83 7.86
N ASP A 122 -7.46 -2.74 8.23
CA ASP A 122 -8.90 -2.55 8.11
C ASP A 122 -9.34 -2.09 6.69
N SER A 123 -8.67 -2.58 5.65
CA SER A 123 -8.74 -2.02 4.30
C SER A 123 -9.28 -3.03 3.27
N ASN A 124 -9.78 -2.53 2.14
CA ASN A 124 -10.20 -3.35 1.01
C ASN A 124 -9.14 -3.27 -0.10
N ALA A 125 -8.34 -4.31 -0.22
CA ALA A 125 -7.29 -4.49 -1.22
C ALA A 125 -7.59 -5.68 -2.18
N ASN A 126 -8.87 -5.97 -2.44
CA ASN A 126 -9.23 -6.97 -3.43
C ASN A 126 -8.64 -6.62 -4.80
N TYR A 127 -8.14 -7.63 -5.53
CA TYR A 127 -7.51 -7.47 -6.85
C TYR A 127 -6.24 -6.59 -6.84
N ILE A 128 -5.64 -6.33 -5.68
CA ILE A 128 -4.36 -5.61 -5.63
C ILE A 128 -3.28 -6.41 -6.37
N ASN A 129 -2.46 -5.73 -7.14
CA ASN A 129 -1.33 -6.33 -7.84
C ASN A 129 -0.02 -5.95 -7.15
N LEU A 130 0.65 -6.94 -6.54
CA LEU A 130 1.96 -6.84 -5.92
C LEU A 130 3.02 -7.66 -6.66
N SER A 131 2.74 -8.06 -7.92
CA SER A 131 3.67 -8.87 -8.71
C SER A 131 5.02 -8.18 -8.87
N MET A 132 6.10 -8.95 -8.74
CA MET A 132 7.49 -8.47 -8.82
C MET A 132 7.86 -7.40 -7.76
N ALA A 133 7.00 -7.13 -6.80
CA ALA A 133 7.32 -6.22 -5.70
C ALA A 133 8.38 -6.80 -4.75
N SER A 134 9.04 -5.93 -4.01
CA SER A 134 9.93 -6.29 -2.90
C SER A 134 9.27 -5.89 -1.58
N ILE A 135 8.95 -6.89 -0.75
CA ILE A 135 8.20 -6.74 0.49
C ILE A 135 9.11 -7.10 1.67
N GLU A 136 9.35 -6.16 2.57
CA GLU A 136 10.09 -6.41 3.80
C GLU A 136 9.37 -5.81 5.01
N ARG A 137 8.99 -6.65 5.98
CA ARG A 137 8.22 -6.27 7.17
C ARG A 137 6.91 -5.56 6.83
N VAL A 138 6.02 -6.26 6.13
CA VAL A 138 4.71 -5.74 5.75
C VAL A 138 3.62 -6.50 6.49
N LEU A 139 2.66 -5.77 7.04
CA LEU A 139 1.48 -6.30 7.72
C LEU A 139 0.21 -5.99 6.93
N PHE A 140 -0.55 -7.04 6.67
CA PHE A 140 -1.96 -6.94 6.29
C PHE A 140 -2.80 -7.43 7.48
N GLN A 141 -3.60 -6.55 8.08
CA GLN A 141 -4.46 -6.90 9.21
C GLN A 141 -5.91 -6.51 8.93
N ASN A 142 -6.84 -7.43 9.17
CA ASN A 142 -8.27 -7.25 8.87
C ASN A 142 -8.53 -6.78 7.43
N THR A 143 -7.71 -7.23 6.48
CA THR A 143 -7.68 -6.71 5.11
C THR A 143 -8.27 -7.72 4.13
N LEU A 144 -9.11 -7.24 3.20
CA LEU A 144 -9.62 -8.04 2.10
C LEU A 144 -8.58 -8.07 0.97
N LEU A 145 -8.08 -9.25 0.62
CA LEU A 145 -7.05 -9.49 -0.39
C LEU A 145 -7.53 -10.53 -1.43
N ARG A 146 -8.85 -10.63 -1.65
CA ARG A 146 -9.39 -11.62 -2.58
C ARG A 146 -8.92 -11.36 -3.99
N ASN A 147 -8.57 -12.43 -4.71
CA ASN A 147 -8.08 -12.38 -6.08
C ASN A 147 -6.84 -11.46 -6.25
N SER A 148 -6.04 -11.28 -5.22
CA SER A 148 -4.81 -10.49 -5.26
C SER A 148 -3.67 -11.24 -5.94
N TYR A 149 -2.69 -10.49 -6.46
CA TYR A 149 -1.57 -11.03 -7.23
C TYR A 149 -0.25 -10.75 -6.51
N PHE A 150 0.46 -11.84 -6.14
CA PHE A 150 1.78 -11.82 -5.50
C PHE A 150 2.80 -12.60 -6.34
N GLN A 151 2.66 -12.60 -7.66
CA GLN A 151 3.54 -13.39 -8.54
C GLN A 151 4.95 -12.81 -8.56
N GLU A 152 5.97 -13.67 -8.42
CA GLU A 152 7.39 -13.29 -8.43
C GLU A 152 7.75 -12.22 -7.38
N THR A 153 6.93 -12.11 -6.32
CA THR A 153 7.16 -11.15 -5.24
C THR A 153 8.30 -11.62 -4.34
N LYS A 154 9.24 -10.75 -4.06
CA LYS A 154 10.32 -11.02 -3.10
C LYS A 154 9.83 -10.70 -1.71
N VAL A 155 9.68 -11.71 -0.86
CA VAL A 155 9.10 -11.59 0.48
C VAL A 155 10.15 -11.80 1.54
N LYS A 156 10.24 -10.84 2.48
CA LYS A 156 10.97 -10.98 3.73
C LYS A 156 10.12 -10.38 4.85
N ASP A 157 9.61 -11.26 5.74
CA ASP A 157 8.75 -10.88 6.85
C ASP A 157 7.43 -10.22 6.39
N ILE A 158 6.54 -11.00 5.78
CA ILE A 158 5.15 -10.62 5.51
C ILE A 158 4.23 -11.25 6.56
N TYR A 159 3.19 -10.53 6.95
CA TYR A 159 2.23 -10.96 7.97
C TYR A 159 0.81 -10.75 7.45
N PHE A 160 0.00 -11.80 7.57
CA PHE A 160 -1.41 -11.77 7.28
C PHE A 160 -2.18 -12.10 8.56
N GLU A 161 -2.79 -11.09 9.17
CA GLU A 161 -3.55 -11.24 10.41
C GLU A 161 -5.04 -11.03 10.14
N SER A 162 -5.86 -12.04 10.38
CA SER A 162 -7.33 -11.97 10.20
C SER A 162 -7.75 -11.43 8.82
N SER A 163 -6.98 -11.74 7.78
CA SER A 163 -7.18 -11.22 6.43
C SER A 163 -7.84 -12.27 5.51
N ASP A 164 -8.41 -11.83 4.39
CA ASP A 164 -9.09 -12.71 3.44
C ASP A 164 -8.30 -12.79 2.12
N LEU A 165 -7.56 -13.88 1.96
CA LEU A 165 -6.71 -14.19 0.80
C LEU A 165 -7.40 -15.13 -0.20
N THR A 166 -8.72 -15.30 -0.11
CA THR A 166 -9.47 -16.19 -1.01
C THR A 166 -9.12 -15.93 -2.47
N GLN A 167 -8.68 -16.97 -3.18
CA GLN A 167 -8.24 -16.94 -4.58
C GLN A 167 -7.02 -16.05 -4.88
N ALA A 168 -6.23 -15.68 -3.88
CA ALA A 168 -4.97 -14.97 -4.11
C ALA A 168 -3.93 -15.87 -4.82
N GLN A 169 -3.02 -15.27 -5.59
CA GLN A 169 -2.05 -15.98 -6.43
C GLN A 169 -0.61 -15.67 -5.98
N PHE A 170 0.16 -16.73 -5.67
CA PHE A 170 1.53 -16.65 -5.14
C PHE A 170 2.55 -17.40 -6.00
N PHE A 171 2.35 -17.46 -7.31
CA PHE A 171 3.28 -18.17 -8.20
C PHE A 171 4.70 -17.58 -8.11
N LYS A 172 5.70 -18.46 -7.92
CA LYS A 172 7.12 -18.09 -7.72
C LYS A 172 7.34 -17.13 -6.54
N THR A 173 6.53 -17.25 -5.50
CA THR A 173 6.60 -16.43 -4.29
C THR A 173 6.62 -17.32 -3.06
N SER A 174 7.78 -17.45 -2.43
CA SER A 174 7.93 -18.30 -1.27
C SER A 174 7.22 -17.75 -0.04
N LEU A 175 6.35 -18.55 0.57
CA LEU A 175 5.69 -18.27 1.84
C LEU A 175 6.36 -18.97 3.03
N LYS A 176 7.64 -19.32 2.91
CA LYS A 176 8.39 -19.94 4.01
C LYS A 176 8.36 -19.07 5.26
N ASN A 177 7.97 -19.68 6.39
CA ASN A 177 7.79 -19.03 7.70
C ASN A 177 6.66 -17.97 7.75
N VAL A 178 5.81 -17.89 6.73
CA VAL A 178 4.61 -17.04 6.77
C VAL A 178 3.50 -17.77 7.52
N ASP A 179 2.90 -17.11 8.49
CA ASP A 179 1.76 -17.61 9.25
C ASP A 179 0.45 -17.16 8.57
N LEU A 180 -0.32 -18.14 8.15
CA LEU A 180 -1.63 -17.98 7.50
C LEU A 180 -2.78 -18.45 8.38
N SER A 181 -2.50 -18.95 9.59
CA SER A 181 -3.46 -19.64 10.46
C SER A 181 -4.67 -18.79 10.87
N THR A 182 -4.50 -17.46 10.90
CA THR A 182 -5.59 -16.54 11.26
C THR A 182 -6.36 -16.00 10.06
N SER A 183 -5.99 -16.41 8.84
CA SER A 183 -6.51 -15.83 7.59
C SER A 183 -7.27 -16.83 6.75
N LYS A 184 -8.19 -16.34 5.91
CA LYS A 184 -8.88 -17.19 4.93
C LYS A 184 -8.01 -17.37 3.70
N ILE A 185 -7.82 -18.63 3.32
CA ILE A 185 -6.93 -19.04 2.22
C ILE A 185 -7.62 -19.92 1.17
N GLU A 186 -8.94 -19.96 1.13
CA GLU A 186 -9.67 -20.81 0.20
C GLU A 186 -9.31 -20.50 -1.26
N GLY A 187 -8.87 -21.52 -1.97
CA GLY A 187 -8.57 -21.43 -3.40
C GLY A 187 -7.35 -20.58 -3.75
N ILE A 188 -6.41 -20.37 -2.82
CA ILE A 188 -5.13 -19.73 -3.19
C ILE A 188 -4.42 -20.55 -4.25
N ALA A 189 -3.79 -19.89 -5.22
CA ALA A 189 -2.97 -20.51 -6.25
C ALA A 189 -1.49 -20.35 -5.91
N ILE A 190 -0.85 -21.46 -5.53
CA ILE A 190 0.56 -21.49 -5.11
C ILE A 190 1.18 -22.84 -5.46
N SER A 191 2.48 -22.88 -5.76
CA SER A 191 3.18 -24.15 -5.98
C SER A 191 3.47 -24.86 -4.64
N VAL A 192 3.69 -26.18 -4.72
CA VAL A 192 4.06 -26.97 -3.54
C VAL A 192 5.39 -26.53 -2.95
N GLU A 193 6.32 -26.08 -3.80
CA GLU A 193 7.61 -25.56 -3.36
C GLU A 193 7.46 -24.23 -2.64
N ASP A 194 6.63 -23.35 -3.15
CA ASP A 194 6.46 -22.00 -2.62
C ASP A 194 5.71 -21.96 -1.28
N ILE A 195 4.78 -22.90 -1.04
CA ILE A 195 4.05 -23.01 0.25
C ILE A 195 4.85 -23.75 1.33
N LYS A 196 5.94 -24.41 0.97
CA LYS A 196 6.71 -25.24 1.90
C LYS A 196 7.26 -24.41 3.06
N GLY A 197 6.85 -24.79 4.28
CA GLY A 197 7.25 -24.12 5.52
C GLY A 197 6.40 -22.90 5.89
N ALA A 198 5.29 -22.67 5.20
CA ALA A 198 4.21 -21.83 5.71
C ALA A 198 3.50 -22.49 6.90
N ILE A 199 2.94 -21.69 7.81
CA ILE A 199 2.13 -22.17 8.94
C ILE A 199 0.66 -22.06 8.52
N ILE A 200 -0.03 -23.18 8.49
CA ILE A 200 -1.44 -23.32 8.08
C ILE A 200 -2.09 -24.22 9.13
N ASP A 201 -3.26 -23.85 9.63
CA ASP A 201 -4.07 -24.71 10.52
C ASP A 201 -4.77 -25.81 9.75
#